data_7210fed7f7531650ec27df68b515862c
#
_entry.id   7210fed7f7531650ec27df68b515862c
#
_cell.length_a   1.000
_cell.length_b   1.000
_cell.length_c   1.000
_cell.angle_alpha   90.00
_cell.angle_beta   90.00
_cell.angle_gamma   90.00
#
_symmetry.space_group_name_H-M   'P 1'
#
loop_
_entity.id
_entity.type
_entity.pdbx_description
1 polymer ?
#
loop_
_entity_poly.entity_id
_entity_poly.type
_entity_poly.pdbx_seq_one_letter_code
_entity_poly.pdbx_strand_id
1 'polypeptide(L)'
;MESKQLKWVYLIVLALVWGSSFILIKKGLIGLTALQLGSLRIIFASFFLVLIGFKSLAKIPKEKWKYIALTSMFGTFIPAYLFAIAQTEIDSSVSSILNSLTPLNTLILGALVFGLQFKRNGINRNSKS
;
A
#
# COMPACT_ATOMS: atom_id res chain seq x y z
N MET A 1 18.29 20.35 7.34
CA MET A 1 16.84 20.27 7.62
C MET A 1 16.63 19.31 8.77
N GLU A 2 15.97 19.74 9.83
CA GLU A 2 15.74 18.89 10.99
C GLU A 2 14.86 17.68 10.61
N SER A 3 15.18 16.55 11.20
CA SER A 3 14.49 15.27 10.93
C SER A 3 12.96 15.32 11.08
N LYS A 4 12.44 16.27 11.85
CA LYS A 4 11.00 16.51 12.02
C LYS A 4 10.34 17.11 10.78
N GLN A 5 10.96 18.10 10.15
CA GLN A 5 10.43 18.76 8.94
C GLN A 5 10.39 17.78 7.76
N LEU A 6 11.42 16.96 7.61
CA LEU A 6 11.49 15.96 6.55
C LEU A 6 10.37 14.90 6.68
N LYS A 7 10.02 14.49 7.89
CA LYS A 7 8.89 13.57 8.13
C LYS A 7 7.56 14.18 7.68
N TRP A 8 7.32 15.46 7.96
CA TRP A 8 6.09 16.14 7.52
C TRP A 8 6.02 16.25 5.99
N VAL A 9 7.14 16.56 5.34
CA VAL A 9 7.20 16.58 3.86
C VAL A 9 6.84 15.22 3.28
N TYR A 10 7.44 14.14 3.79
CA TYR A 10 7.10 12.79 3.33
C TYR A 10 5.64 12.43 3.57
N LEU A 11 5.06 12.80 4.71
CA LEU A 11 3.65 12.54 5.00
C LEU A 11 2.72 13.30 4.05
N ILE A 12 3.02 14.57 3.76
CA ILE A 12 2.22 15.37 2.83
C ILE A 12 2.30 14.80 1.42
N VAL A 13 3.49 14.49 0.94
CA VAL A 13 3.69 13.88 -0.39
C VAL A 13 2.94 12.55 -0.48
N LEU A 14 3.07 11.69 0.53
CA LEU A 14 2.38 10.41 0.58
C LEU A 14 0.85 10.58 0.56
N ALA A 15 0.32 11.53 1.35
CA ALA A 15 -1.10 11.82 1.38
C ALA A 15 -1.64 12.32 0.03
N LEU A 16 -0.88 13.18 -0.66
CA LEU A 16 -1.24 13.67 -1.99
C LEU A 16 -1.22 12.54 -3.02
N VAL A 17 -0.19 11.71 -3.04
CA VAL A 17 -0.06 10.58 -3.98
C VAL A 17 -1.16 9.56 -3.75
N TRP A 18 -1.42 9.18 -2.50
CA TRP A 18 -2.46 8.21 -2.18
C TRP A 18 -3.87 8.77 -2.42
N GLY A 19 -4.13 10.00 -1.97
CA GLY A 19 -5.43 10.64 -2.16
C GLY A 19 -5.79 10.82 -3.63
N SER A 20 -4.85 11.28 -4.45
CA SER A 20 -5.06 11.41 -5.90
C SER A 20 -5.30 10.05 -6.59
N SER A 21 -4.73 8.96 -6.08
CA SER A 21 -4.92 7.62 -6.62
C SER A 21 -6.40 7.20 -6.65
N PHE A 22 -7.16 7.50 -5.59
CA PHE A 22 -8.61 7.16 -5.54
C PHE A 22 -9.42 7.95 -6.58
N ILE A 23 -9.09 9.22 -6.79
CA ILE A 23 -9.73 10.05 -7.81
C ILE A 23 -9.41 9.53 -9.21
N LEU A 24 -8.16 9.13 -9.46
CA LEU A 24 -7.73 8.56 -10.74
C LEU A 24 -8.42 7.22 -11.02
N ILE A 25 -8.62 6.37 -10.02
CA ILE A 25 -9.39 5.12 -10.18
C ILE A 25 -10.81 5.45 -10.63
N LYS A 26 -11.51 6.34 -9.92
CA LYS A 26 -12.90 6.71 -10.25
C LYS A 26 -13.00 7.30 -11.66
N LYS A 27 -12.08 8.16 -12.05
CA LYS A 27 -12.03 8.71 -13.42
C LYS A 27 -11.72 7.65 -14.47
N GLY A 28 -10.81 6.72 -14.19
CA GLY A 28 -10.47 5.63 -15.09
C GLY A 28 -11.66 4.69 -15.37
N LEU A 29 -12.54 4.51 -14.39
CA LEU A 29 -13.74 3.68 -14.54
C LEU A 29 -14.80 4.26 -15.49
N ILE A 30 -14.67 5.51 -15.93
CA ILE A 30 -15.57 6.10 -16.93
C ILE A 30 -15.36 5.44 -18.31
N GLY A 31 -14.13 5.04 -18.63
CA GLY A 31 -13.79 4.44 -19.93
C GLY A 31 -13.25 3.01 -19.88
N LEU A 32 -13.00 2.48 -18.69
CA LEU A 32 -12.40 1.15 -18.49
C LEU A 32 -13.24 0.32 -17.51
N THR A 33 -13.26 -0.97 -17.72
CA THR A 33 -13.81 -1.88 -16.70
C THR A 33 -12.89 -1.94 -15.48
N ALA A 34 -13.42 -2.35 -14.31
CA ALA A 34 -12.65 -2.49 -13.09
C ALA A 34 -11.45 -3.43 -13.25
N LEU A 35 -11.61 -4.52 -14.02
CA LEU A 35 -10.54 -5.47 -14.32
C LEU A 35 -9.45 -4.86 -15.21
N GLN A 36 -9.84 -4.14 -16.25
CA GLN A 36 -8.89 -3.44 -17.12
C GLN A 36 -8.09 -2.40 -16.35
N LEU A 37 -8.76 -1.61 -15.52
CA LEU A 37 -8.12 -0.57 -14.72
C LEU A 37 -7.18 -1.16 -13.68
N GLY A 38 -7.59 -2.22 -12.97
CA GLY A 38 -6.74 -2.95 -12.03
C GLY A 38 -5.48 -3.51 -12.70
N SER A 39 -5.65 -4.13 -13.88
CA SER A 39 -4.53 -4.68 -14.66
C SER A 39 -3.56 -3.59 -15.12
N LEU A 40 -4.08 -2.48 -15.66
CA LEU A 40 -3.26 -1.34 -16.09
C LEU A 40 -2.41 -0.77 -14.94
N ARG A 41 -3.01 -0.59 -13.76
CA ARG A 41 -2.29 -0.10 -12.57
C ARG A 41 -1.13 -1.03 -12.19
N ILE A 42 -1.36 -2.34 -12.21
CA ILE A 42 -0.32 -3.32 -11.88
C ILE A 42 0.77 -3.32 -12.93
N ILE A 43 0.42 -3.28 -14.22
CA ILE A 43 1.39 -3.28 -15.33
C ILE A 43 2.29 -2.03 -15.25
N PHE A 44 1.71 -0.84 -15.13
CA PHE A 44 2.48 0.40 -15.02
C PHE A 44 3.37 0.42 -13.78
N ALA A 45 2.82 0.07 -12.61
CA ALA A 45 3.60 0.01 -11.37
C ALA A 45 4.77 -0.98 -11.48
N SER A 46 4.51 -2.18 -12.03
CA SER A 46 5.54 -3.19 -12.23
C SER A 46 6.61 -2.75 -13.20
N PHE A 47 6.24 -2.11 -14.29
CA PHE A 47 7.17 -1.59 -15.29
C PHE A 47 8.15 -0.58 -14.66
N PHE A 48 7.63 0.43 -13.96
CA PHE A 48 8.49 1.42 -13.29
C PHE A 48 9.34 0.81 -12.18
N LEU A 49 8.77 -0.10 -11.38
CA LEU A 49 9.53 -0.78 -10.32
C LEU A 49 10.65 -1.66 -10.86
N VAL A 50 10.41 -2.35 -11.97
CA VAL A 50 11.47 -3.15 -12.62
C VAL A 50 12.57 -2.25 -13.18
N LEU A 51 12.23 -1.15 -13.86
CA LEU A 51 13.21 -0.20 -14.37
C LEU A 51 14.13 0.34 -13.27
N ILE A 52 13.56 0.72 -12.11
CA ILE A 52 14.32 1.30 -11.01
C ILE A 52 15.03 0.22 -10.18
N GLY A 53 14.36 -0.91 -9.95
CA GLY A 53 14.77 -1.95 -9.01
C GLY A 53 15.48 -3.16 -9.62
N PHE A 54 15.75 -3.19 -10.92
CA PHE A 54 16.28 -4.37 -11.63
C PHE A 54 17.53 -4.97 -10.95
N LYS A 55 18.48 -4.12 -10.58
CA LYS A 55 19.71 -4.55 -9.89
C LYS A 55 19.44 -5.13 -8.49
N SER A 56 18.39 -4.67 -7.83
CA SER A 56 18.00 -5.15 -6.50
C SER A 56 17.25 -6.46 -6.57
N LEU A 57 16.43 -6.65 -7.60
CA LEU A 57 15.70 -7.90 -7.85
C LEU A 57 16.66 -9.08 -8.07
N ALA A 58 17.75 -8.86 -8.82
CA ALA A 58 18.75 -9.88 -9.09
C ALA A 58 19.50 -10.36 -7.83
N LYS A 59 19.51 -9.58 -6.76
CA LYS A 59 20.16 -9.91 -5.49
C LYS A 59 19.27 -10.71 -4.52
N ILE A 60 18.01 -10.93 -4.87
CA ILE A 60 17.06 -11.61 -3.98
C ILE A 60 17.31 -13.13 -4.02
N PRO A 61 17.56 -13.76 -2.87
CA PRO A 61 17.70 -15.22 -2.78
C PRO A 61 16.43 -15.93 -3.25
N LYS A 62 16.59 -17.05 -3.98
CA LYS A 62 15.45 -17.79 -4.56
C LYS A 62 14.44 -18.24 -3.52
N GLU A 63 14.89 -18.57 -2.30
CA GLU A 63 14.02 -19.01 -1.21
C GLU A 63 13.05 -17.93 -0.74
N LYS A 64 13.37 -16.65 -0.94
CA LYS A 64 12.51 -15.52 -0.55
C LYS A 64 11.42 -15.20 -1.57
N TRP A 65 11.53 -15.70 -2.79
CA TRP A 65 10.56 -15.38 -3.85
C TRP A 65 9.14 -15.83 -3.53
N LYS A 66 8.96 -16.98 -2.88
CA LYS A 66 7.64 -17.44 -2.44
C LYS A 66 6.96 -16.49 -1.46
N TYR A 67 7.72 -15.92 -0.53
CA TYR A 67 7.18 -14.96 0.44
C TYR A 67 6.86 -13.61 -0.22
N ILE A 68 7.71 -13.18 -1.16
CA ILE A 68 7.48 -11.96 -1.96
C ILE A 68 6.22 -12.14 -2.81
N ALA A 69 6.05 -13.29 -3.47
CA ALA A 69 4.86 -13.59 -4.25
C ALA A 69 3.58 -13.58 -3.41
N LEU A 70 3.58 -14.22 -2.24
CA LEU A 70 2.44 -14.20 -1.32
C LEU A 70 2.14 -12.78 -0.83
N THR A 71 3.16 -12.04 -0.40
CA THR A 71 2.98 -10.68 0.09
C THR A 71 2.47 -9.74 -1.01
N SER A 72 2.97 -9.86 -2.24
CA SER A 72 2.51 -9.05 -3.36
C SER A 72 1.09 -9.42 -3.79
N MET A 73 0.74 -10.69 -3.72
CA MET A 73 -0.63 -11.15 -4.04
C MET A 73 -1.65 -10.54 -3.09
N PHE A 74 -1.45 -10.67 -1.77
CA PHE A 74 -2.39 -10.17 -0.77
C PHE A 74 -2.25 -8.66 -0.52
N GLY A 75 -1.04 -8.10 -0.61
CA GLY A 75 -0.79 -6.70 -0.32
C GLY A 75 -0.98 -5.75 -1.50
N THR A 76 -0.96 -6.24 -2.73
CA THR A 76 -1.03 -5.38 -3.92
C THR A 76 -2.01 -5.88 -4.96
N PHE A 77 -1.87 -7.13 -5.40
CA PHE A 77 -2.65 -7.67 -6.52
C PHE A 77 -4.14 -7.71 -6.19
N ILE A 78 -4.53 -8.44 -5.16
CA ILE A 78 -5.94 -8.54 -4.75
C ILE A 78 -6.53 -7.17 -4.40
N PRO A 79 -5.89 -6.32 -3.56
CA PRO A 79 -6.41 -5.00 -3.26
C PRO A 79 -6.58 -4.09 -4.48
N ALA A 80 -5.70 -4.16 -5.48
CA ALA A 80 -5.82 -3.34 -6.68
C ALA A 80 -7.13 -3.59 -7.42
N TYR A 81 -7.56 -4.85 -7.54
CA TYR A 81 -8.85 -5.20 -8.14
C TYR A 81 -10.02 -4.88 -7.22
N LEU A 82 -9.92 -5.21 -5.93
CA LEU A 82 -10.99 -4.92 -4.98
C LEU A 82 -11.31 -3.43 -4.90
N PHE A 83 -10.31 -2.55 -4.88
CA PHE A 83 -10.52 -1.11 -4.92
C PHE A 83 -11.16 -0.64 -6.23
N ALA A 84 -10.75 -1.21 -7.36
CA ALA A 84 -11.36 -0.86 -8.65
C ALA A 84 -12.82 -1.32 -8.71
N ILE A 85 -13.14 -2.52 -8.24
CA ILE A 85 -14.51 -3.04 -8.17
C ILE A 85 -15.36 -2.21 -7.18
N ALA A 86 -14.85 -1.95 -5.98
CA ALA A 86 -15.58 -1.18 -4.98
C ALA A 86 -15.96 0.22 -5.50
N GLN A 87 -15.07 0.88 -6.24
CA GLN A 87 -15.32 2.22 -6.79
C GLN A 87 -16.27 2.23 -8.01
N THR A 88 -16.76 1.10 -8.49
CA THR A 88 -17.92 1.08 -9.40
C THR A 88 -19.17 1.48 -8.65
N GLU A 89 -19.30 1.11 -7.37
CA GLU A 89 -20.49 1.30 -6.55
C GLU A 89 -20.40 2.49 -5.58
N ILE A 90 -19.19 2.77 -5.06
CA ILE A 90 -18.97 3.83 -4.08
C ILE A 90 -18.10 4.96 -4.63
N ASP A 91 -18.21 6.13 -4.01
CA ASP A 91 -17.38 7.28 -4.35
C ASP A 91 -15.95 7.14 -3.86
N SER A 92 -15.02 7.81 -4.56
CA SER A 92 -13.60 7.82 -4.21
C SER A 92 -13.33 8.35 -2.80
N SER A 93 -14.14 9.30 -2.32
CA SER A 93 -14.06 9.82 -0.95
C SER A 93 -14.38 8.76 0.09
N VAL A 94 -15.46 8.00 -0.11
CA VAL A 94 -15.85 6.89 0.78
C VAL A 94 -14.77 5.81 0.78
N SER A 95 -14.29 5.42 -0.40
CA SER A 95 -13.22 4.44 -0.54
C SER A 95 -11.94 4.88 0.17
N SER A 96 -11.55 6.15 0.07
CA SER A 96 -10.37 6.69 0.74
C SER A 96 -10.51 6.71 2.27
N ILE A 97 -11.69 7.07 2.80
CA ILE A 97 -11.98 7.05 4.23
C ILE A 97 -11.89 5.61 4.77
N LEU A 98 -12.52 4.65 4.10
CA LEU A 98 -12.45 3.24 4.50
C LEU A 98 -11.00 2.72 4.48
N ASN A 99 -10.22 3.09 3.45
CA ASN A 99 -8.82 2.70 3.38
C ASN A 99 -7.97 3.34 4.49
N SER A 100 -8.35 4.51 5.00
CA SER A 100 -7.64 5.16 6.11
C SER A 100 -7.70 4.37 7.42
N LEU A 101 -8.65 3.45 7.55
CA LEU A 101 -8.75 2.52 8.69
C LEU A 101 -7.69 1.40 8.62
N THR A 102 -7.07 1.16 7.48
CA THR A 102 -6.08 0.09 7.30
C THR A 102 -4.90 0.20 8.26
N PRO A 103 -4.24 1.36 8.44
CA PRO A 103 -3.17 1.49 9.43
C PRO A 103 -3.65 1.23 10.87
N LEU A 104 -4.86 1.66 11.20
CA LEU A 104 -5.44 1.42 12.53
C LEU A 104 -5.66 -0.07 12.77
N ASN A 105 -6.28 -0.76 11.81
CA ASN A 105 -6.49 -2.21 11.88
C ASN A 105 -5.17 -2.97 11.96
N THR A 106 -4.16 -2.54 11.20
CA THR A 106 -2.82 -3.13 11.25
C THR A 106 -2.19 -2.98 12.62
N LEU A 107 -2.34 -1.83 13.26
CA LEU A 107 -1.83 -1.60 14.62
C LEU A 107 -2.55 -2.45 15.64
N ILE A 108 -3.89 -2.53 15.58
CA ILE A 108 -4.69 -3.35 16.49
C ILE A 108 -4.33 -4.82 16.35
N LEU A 109 -4.31 -5.35 15.13
CA LEU A 109 -3.94 -6.74 14.87
C LEU A 109 -2.49 -7.03 15.27
N GLY A 110 -1.57 -6.10 15.01
CA GLY A 110 -0.18 -6.20 15.43
C GLY A 110 -0.03 -6.27 16.95
N ALA A 111 -0.83 -5.49 17.70
CA ALA A 111 -0.85 -5.55 19.15
C ALA A 111 -1.40 -6.88 19.67
N LEU A 112 -2.50 -7.35 19.08
CA LEU A 112 -3.17 -8.58 19.52
C LEU A 112 -2.37 -9.84 19.18
N VAL A 113 -1.82 -9.92 17.96
CA VAL A 113 -1.15 -11.13 17.46
C VAL A 113 0.31 -11.19 17.91
N PHE A 114 1.02 -10.06 17.90
CA PHE A 114 2.46 -10.01 18.18
C PHE A 114 2.80 -9.37 19.54
N GLY A 115 1.80 -9.01 20.35
CA GLY A 115 2.01 -8.39 21.64
C GLY A 115 2.77 -7.05 21.57
N LEU A 116 2.60 -6.29 20.51
CA LEU A 116 3.28 -5.01 20.34
C LEU A 116 2.82 -4.02 21.40
N GLN A 117 3.76 -3.53 22.20
CA GLN A 117 3.47 -2.50 23.20
C GLN A 117 3.69 -1.10 22.59
N PHE A 118 2.66 -0.28 22.64
CA PHE A 118 2.73 1.12 22.20
C PHE A 118 3.29 1.99 23.34
N LYS A 119 4.56 2.41 23.22
CA LYS A 119 5.10 3.47 24.06
C LYS A 119 4.88 4.83 23.38
N ARG A 120 4.65 5.87 24.18
CA ARG A 120 4.43 7.27 23.76
C ARG A 120 5.52 7.82 22.81
N ASN A 121 6.68 7.15 22.71
CA ASN A 121 7.84 7.54 21.88
C ASN A 121 8.10 6.61 20.67
N GLY A 122 7.13 5.77 20.31
CA GLY A 122 7.28 4.84 19.18
C GLY A 122 7.13 3.37 19.57
N ILE A 123 7.10 2.53 18.57
CA ILE A 123 6.95 1.07 18.72
C ILE A 123 8.27 0.49 19.21
N ASN A 124 8.29 -0.06 20.42
CA ASN A 124 9.43 -0.79 20.93
C ASN A 124 9.16 -2.29 20.80
N ARG A 125 9.96 -2.98 20.02
CA ARG A 125 9.93 -4.44 19.95
C ARG A 125 10.66 -4.94 21.21
N ASN A 126 9.94 -5.47 22.19
CA ASN A 126 10.58 -6.21 23.26
C ASN A 126 11.21 -7.46 22.64
N SER A 127 12.51 -7.39 22.39
CA SER A 127 13.35 -8.56 22.20
C SER A 127 13.32 -9.33 23.51
N LYS A 128 12.50 -10.38 23.60
CA LYS A 128 12.74 -11.45 24.54
C LYS A 128 13.82 -12.31 23.89
N SER A 129 15.04 -12.09 24.36
CA SER A 129 16.14 -13.05 24.27
C SER A 129 15.75 -14.34 24.97
#